data_630ccf7bff4ac78d0f7a580b6fb6f749
#
_entry.id   630ccf7bff4ac78d0f7a580b6fb6f749
#
_cell.length_a   1.000
_cell.length_b   1.000
_cell.length_c   1.000
_cell.angle_alpha   90.00
_cell.angle_beta   90.00
_cell.angle_gamma   90.00
#
_symmetry.space_group_name_H-M   'P 1'
#
loop_
_entity.id
_entity.type
_entity.pdbx_description
1 polymer ?
#
loop_
_entity_poly.entity_id
_entity_poly.type
_entity_poly.pdbx_seq_one_letter_code
_entity_poly.pdbx_strand_id
1 'polypeptide(L)'
;MLDQNALDELFDVLARYVRMRDRAAHRTFRTPDGDVESAAFKCLFHLARQPMRARELAESLHAEPSSVSRYVAELVDLGFVRREADPADGRATLLVITDIGRERVAAMRAVRRHAMDRAMTDWTDDELRTLVRLLGRFVDAAEPLFAPSGDKPGSLEDLMKGRA
;
A
#
# COMPACT_ATOMS: atom_id res chain seq x y z
N MET A 1 4.72 -24.79 -21.28
CA MET A 1 3.45 -24.02 -21.25
C MET A 1 2.90 -24.18 -19.83
N LEU A 2 2.43 -23.10 -19.21
CA LEU A 2 1.81 -23.19 -17.88
C LEU A 2 0.43 -23.83 -18.01
N ASP A 3 0.02 -24.53 -16.95
CA ASP A 3 -1.32 -25.11 -16.84
C ASP A 3 -2.36 -23.98 -16.78
N GLN A 4 -3.31 -23.97 -17.72
CA GLN A 4 -4.34 -22.93 -17.82
C GLN A 4 -5.29 -22.97 -16.62
N ASN A 5 -5.64 -24.15 -16.13
CA ASN A 5 -6.51 -24.29 -14.97
C ASN A 5 -5.84 -23.69 -13.71
N ALA A 6 -4.54 -23.93 -13.53
CA ALA A 6 -3.78 -23.34 -12.41
C ALA A 6 -3.68 -21.81 -12.51
N LEU A 7 -3.65 -21.26 -13.74
CA LEU A 7 -3.70 -19.80 -13.93
C LEU A 7 -5.07 -19.23 -13.57
N ASP A 8 -6.15 -19.88 -13.96
CA ASP A 8 -7.51 -19.46 -13.64
C ASP A 8 -7.74 -19.50 -12.12
N GLU A 9 -7.30 -20.57 -11.44
CA GLU A 9 -7.33 -20.67 -9.98
C GLU A 9 -6.52 -19.54 -9.29
N LEU A 10 -5.35 -19.20 -9.83
CA LEU A 10 -4.55 -18.09 -9.32
C LEU A 10 -5.32 -16.76 -9.42
N PHE A 11 -5.96 -16.49 -10.57
CA PHE A 11 -6.76 -15.28 -10.76
C PHE A 11 -7.95 -15.23 -9.79
N ASP A 12 -8.63 -16.33 -9.55
CA ASP A 12 -9.72 -16.41 -8.58
C ASP A 12 -9.25 -16.11 -7.16
N VAL A 13 -8.12 -16.66 -6.75
CA VAL A 13 -7.52 -16.40 -5.44
C VAL A 13 -7.12 -14.93 -5.30
N LEU A 14 -6.48 -14.35 -6.31
CA LEU A 14 -6.11 -12.93 -6.33
C LEU A 14 -7.34 -12.03 -6.29
N ALA A 15 -8.40 -12.34 -7.04
CA ALA A 15 -9.66 -11.59 -7.01
C ALA A 15 -10.32 -11.64 -5.62
N ARG A 16 -10.29 -12.79 -4.93
CA ARG A 16 -10.76 -12.91 -3.54
C ARG A 16 -9.93 -12.05 -2.59
N TYR A 17 -8.61 -12.06 -2.74
CA TYR A 17 -7.71 -11.23 -1.94
C TYR A 17 -7.98 -9.73 -2.13
N VAL A 18 -8.14 -9.28 -3.37
CA VAL A 18 -8.47 -7.87 -3.69
C VAL A 18 -9.79 -7.46 -3.02
N ARG A 19 -10.85 -8.26 -3.17
CA ARG A 19 -12.14 -7.99 -2.50
C ARG A 19 -12.03 -7.93 -0.97
N MET A 20 -11.24 -8.83 -0.38
CA MET A 20 -10.98 -8.83 1.06
C MET A 20 -10.25 -7.55 1.50
N ARG A 21 -9.21 -7.16 0.78
CA ARG A 21 -8.42 -5.95 1.02
C ARG A 21 -9.28 -4.68 0.88
N ASP A 22 -10.14 -4.61 -0.14
CA ASP A 22 -10.98 -3.45 -0.39
C ASP A 22 -12.03 -3.27 0.71
N ARG A 23 -12.62 -4.36 1.20
CA ARG A 23 -13.48 -4.30 2.41
C ARG A 23 -12.73 -3.77 3.64
N ALA A 24 -11.46 -4.12 3.78
CA ALA A 24 -10.63 -3.64 4.89
C ALA A 24 -10.19 -2.18 4.72
N ALA A 25 -10.10 -1.68 3.49
CA ALA A 25 -9.66 -0.31 3.19
C ALA A 25 -10.63 0.78 3.68
N HIS A 26 -11.92 0.45 3.82
CA HIS A 26 -12.96 1.37 4.33
C HIS A 26 -13.16 1.27 5.86
N ARG A 27 -12.28 0.57 6.57
CA ARG A 27 -12.37 0.47 8.03
C ARG A 27 -11.70 1.67 8.68
N THR A 28 -12.34 2.16 9.73
CA THR A 28 -11.75 3.13 10.65
C THR A 28 -11.10 2.37 11.80
N PHE A 29 -9.91 2.78 12.17
CA PHE A 29 -9.20 2.23 13.32
C PHE A 29 -9.29 3.22 14.48
N ARG A 30 -9.79 2.73 15.62
CA ARG A 30 -9.78 3.50 16.85
C ARG A 30 -8.36 3.49 17.43
N THR A 31 -7.83 4.69 17.66
CA THR A 31 -6.55 4.88 18.34
C THR A 31 -6.78 5.69 19.63
N PRO A 32 -5.84 5.69 20.59
CA PRO A 32 -5.93 6.56 21.77
C PRO A 32 -6.03 8.05 21.44
N ASP A 33 -5.52 8.46 20.29
CA ASP A 33 -5.48 9.87 19.87
C ASP A 33 -6.66 10.25 18.97
N GLY A 34 -7.51 9.29 18.60
CA GLY A 34 -8.67 9.49 17.74
C GLY A 34 -8.88 8.35 16.75
N ASP A 35 -9.99 8.44 16.02
CA ASP A 35 -10.33 7.48 14.98
C ASP A 35 -9.59 7.85 13.69
N VAL A 36 -8.92 6.90 13.04
CA VAL A 36 -8.12 7.09 11.82
C VAL A 36 -8.62 6.17 10.71
N GLU A 37 -8.90 6.73 9.55
CA GLU A 37 -9.25 5.92 8.38
C GLU A 37 -8.08 5.03 7.94
N SER A 38 -8.39 3.80 7.54
CA SER A 38 -7.40 2.84 7.02
C SER A 38 -6.59 3.41 5.86
N ALA A 39 -7.18 4.27 5.03
CA ALA A 39 -6.50 4.93 3.93
C ALA A 39 -5.47 5.97 4.42
N ALA A 40 -5.75 6.69 5.52
CA ALA A 40 -4.78 7.62 6.11
C ALA A 40 -3.54 6.89 6.66
N PHE A 41 -3.71 5.68 7.20
CA PHE A 41 -2.56 4.85 7.61
C PHE A 41 -1.65 4.47 6.44
N LYS A 42 -2.16 4.31 5.21
CA LYS A 42 -1.29 4.07 4.04
C LYS A 42 -0.34 5.25 3.84
N CYS A 43 -0.84 6.49 3.96
CA CYS A 43 0.00 7.69 3.90
C CYS A 43 1.08 7.65 5.00
N LEU A 44 0.69 7.33 6.22
CA LEU A 44 1.60 7.27 7.36
C LEU A 44 2.67 6.18 7.19
N PHE A 45 2.34 5.01 6.61
CA PHE A 45 3.31 3.95 6.30
C PHE A 45 4.34 4.38 5.25
N HIS A 46 3.95 5.17 4.25
CA HIS A 46 4.87 5.70 3.25
C HIS A 46 5.80 6.75 3.87
N LEU A 47 5.25 7.69 4.64
CA LEU A 47 6.02 8.71 5.34
C LEU A 47 6.98 8.14 6.41
N ALA A 48 6.69 6.95 6.95
CA ALA A 48 7.59 6.24 7.86
C ALA A 48 8.87 5.71 7.19
N ARG A 49 8.90 5.65 5.87
CA ARG A 49 10.10 5.24 5.10
C ARG A 49 11.01 6.43 4.84
N GLN A 50 10.41 7.53 4.38
CA GLN A 50 11.12 8.78 4.10
C GLN A 50 10.14 9.96 4.08
N PRO A 51 10.60 11.18 4.42
CA PRO A 51 9.84 12.40 4.16
C PRO A 51 9.59 12.56 2.66
N MET A 52 8.42 13.09 2.29
CA MET A 52 8.08 13.36 0.88
C MET A 52 7.08 14.50 0.74
N ARG A 53 7.00 15.08 -0.43
CA ARG A 53 6.00 16.09 -0.77
C ARG A 53 4.62 15.42 -0.94
N ALA A 54 3.53 16.19 -0.74
CA ALA A 54 2.18 15.65 -0.87
C ALA A 54 1.88 15.06 -2.27
N ARG A 55 2.46 15.65 -3.31
CA ARG A 55 2.35 15.14 -4.69
C ARG A 55 3.05 13.78 -4.84
N GLU A 56 4.28 13.66 -4.37
CA GLU A 56 5.05 12.39 -4.40
C GLU A 56 4.32 11.29 -3.63
N LEU A 57 3.71 11.65 -2.48
CA LEU A 57 2.90 10.72 -1.70
C LEU A 57 1.66 10.25 -2.50
N ALA A 58 0.98 11.14 -3.20
CA ALA A 58 -0.17 10.80 -4.04
C ALA A 58 0.23 9.87 -5.20
N GLU A 59 1.32 10.18 -5.88
CA GLU A 59 1.90 9.36 -6.95
C GLU A 59 2.28 7.96 -6.42
N SER A 60 2.97 7.89 -5.29
CA SER A 60 3.41 6.61 -4.68
C SER A 60 2.26 5.73 -4.20
N LEU A 61 1.11 6.33 -3.90
CA LEU A 61 -0.09 5.63 -3.47
C LEU A 61 -1.05 5.32 -4.61
N HIS A 62 -0.77 5.81 -5.83
CA HIS A 62 -1.69 5.82 -6.96
C HIS A 62 -3.07 6.34 -6.56
N ALA A 63 -3.09 7.46 -5.82
CA ALA A 63 -4.29 8.03 -5.21
C ALA A 63 -4.53 9.47 -5.70
N GLU A 64 -5.81 9.87 -5.68
CA GLU A 64 -6.18 11.24 -6.01
C GLU A 64 -5.56 12.24 -5.03
N PRO A 65 -4.94 13.34 -5.53
CA PRO A 65 -4.28 14.35 -4.68
C PRO A 65 -5.21 14.95 -3.62
N SER A 66 -6.49 15.13 -3.93
CA SER A 66 -7.51 15.64 -3.01
C SER A 66 -7.73 14.70 -1.81
N SER A 67 -7.80 13.40 -2.06
CA SER A 67 -7.92 12.38 -1.02
C SER A 67 -6.68 12.35 -0.12
N VAL A 68 -5.50 12.39 -0.72
CA VAL A 68 -4.23 12.42 0.04
C VAL A 68 -4.14 13.69 0.88
N SER A 69 -4.55 14.85 0.34
CA SER A 69 -4.57 16.11 1.10
C SER A 69 -5.47 16.04 2.34
N ARG A 70 -6.64 15.39 2.23
CA ARG A 70 -7.55 15.15 3.36
C ARG A 70 -6.92 14.25 4.41
N TYR A 71 -6.34 13.10 4.00
CA TYR A 71 -5.66 12.19 4.92
C TYR A 71 -4.46 12.82 5.61
N VAL A 72 -3.68 13.62 4.89
CA VAL A 72 -2.54 14.34 5.46
C VAL A 72 -3.02 15.38 6.49
N ALA A 73 -4.11 16.10 6.23
CA ALA A 73 -4.68 17.03 7.18
C ALA A 73 -5.08 16.31 8.48
N GLU A 74 -5.81 15.20 8.38
CA GLU A 74 -6.17 14.35 9.53
C GLU A 74 -4.93 13.89 10.32
N LEU A 75 -3.87 13.42 9.64
CA LEU A 75 -2.65 12.97 10.29
C LEU A 75 -1.87 14.11 10.95
N VAL A 76 -1.95 15.32 10.41
CA VAL A 76 -1.35 16.52 11.04
C VAL A 76 -2.14 16.92 12.27
N ASP A 77 -3.47 16.92 12.21
CA ASP A 77 -4.35 17.27 13.34
C ASP A 77 -4.16 16.30 14.53
N LEU A 78 -3.90 15.02 14.23
CA LEU A 78 -3.56 13.98 15.22
C LEU A 78 -2.10 14.03 15.69
N GLY A 79 -1.28 14.93 15.15
CA GLY A 79 0.13 15.05 15.51
C GLY A 79 1.02 13.92 15.01
N PHE A 80 0.56 13.07 14.10
CA PHE A 80 1.35 11.95 13.54
C PHE A 80 2.29 12.40 12.43
N VAL A 81 1.96 13.50 11.76
CA VAL A 81 2.73 14.12 10.69
C VAL A 81 2.90 15.61 10.98
N ARG A 82 4.05 16.16 10.66
CA ARG A 82 4.29 17.60 10.65
C ARG A 82 4.71 18.06 9.27
N ARG A 83 4.56 19.36 9.04
CA ARG A 83 4.97 20.03 7.80
C ARG A 83 6.25 20.79 8.05
N GLU A 84 7.24 20.60 7.19
CA GLU A 84 8.52 21.30 7.24
C GLU A 84 8.83 21.92 5.87
N ALA A 85 9.67 22.98 5.86
CA ALA A 85 10.20 23.50 4.63
C ALA A 85 11.12 22.44 3.98
N ASP A 86 11.01 22.28 2.66
CA ASP A 86 11.92 21.40 1.93
C ASP A 86 13.32 22.02 1.90
N PRO A 87 14.38 21.33 2.40
CA PRO A 87 15.74 21.85 2.36
C PRO A 87 16.28 22.10 0.94
N ALA A 88 15.73 21.38 -0.07
CA ALA A 88 16.15 21.54 -1.47
C ALA A 88 15.37 22.65 -2.18
N ASP A 89 14.17 23.00 -1.70
CA ASP A 89 13.31 24.03 -2.27
C ASP A 89 12.46 24.64 -1.16
N GLY A 90 12.92 25.73 -0.57
CA GLY A 90 12.25 26.40 0.55
C GLY A 90 10.82 26.90 0.27
N ARG A 91 10.34 26.84 -0.99
CA ARG A 91 8.95 27.11 -1.37
C ARG A 91 8.06 25.87 -1.28
N ALA A 92 8.66 24.70 -1.21
CA ALA A 92 7.97 23.43 -1.12
C ALA A 92 7.85 22.97 0.36
N THR A 93 6.84 22.15 0.62
CA THR A 93 6.59 21.58 1.95
C THR A 93 6.81 20.09 1.92
N LEU A 94 7.62 19.58 2.83
CA LEU A 94 7.79 18.17 3.14
C LEU A 94 6.83 17.75 4.26
N LEU A 95 6.30 16.56 4.11
CA LEU A 95 5.55 15.84 5.13
C LEU A 95 6.52 14.93 5.88
N VAL A 96 6.64 15.13 7.17
CA VAL A 96 7.57 14.41 8.03
C VAL A 96 6.80 13.70 9.12
N ILE A 97 7.04 12.40 9.28
CA ILE A 97 6.44 11.63 10.36
C ILE A 97 7.04 12.06 11.72
N THR A 98 6.21 12.21 12.73
CA THR A 98 6.64 12.49 14.12
C THR A 98 6.99 11.21 14.87
N ASP A 99 7.54 11.31 16.07
CA ASP A 99 7.82 10.14 16.91
C ASP A 99 6.51 9.44 17.32
N ILE A 100 5.46 10.21 17.64
CA ILE A 100 4.11 9.67 17.89
C ILE A 100 3.60 8.91 16.65
N GLY A 101 3.78 9.48 15.46
CA GLY A 101 3.43 8.81 14.21
C GLY A 101 4.19 7.50 14.00
N ARG A 102 5.49 7.45 14.34
CA ARG A 102 6.31 6.21 14.28
C ARG A 102 5.79 5.15 15.24
N GLU A 103 5.43 5.54 16.45
CA GLU A 103 4.83 4.64 17.44
C GLU A 103 3.51 4.05 16.93
N ARG A 104 2.66 4.88 16.29
CA ARG A 104 1.40 4.41 15.69
C ARG A 104 1.64 3.44 14.54
N VAL A 105 2.63 3.67 13.69
CA VAL A 105 3.06 2.71 12.65
C VAL A 105 3.51 1.39 13.27
N ALA A 106 4.31 1.44 14.33
CA ALA A 106 4.78 0.24 15.03
C ALA A 106 3.63 -0.56 15.64
N ALA A 107 2.69 0.11 16.32
CA ALA A 107 1.49 -0.49 16.88
C ALA A 107 0.62 -1.16 15.79
N MET A 108 0.39 -0.47 14.67
CA MET A 108 -0.39 -1.01 13.56
C MET A 108 0.28 -2.22 12.92
N ARG A 109 1.62 -2.19 12.79
CA ARG A 109 2.38 -3.35 12.31
C ARG A 109 2.25 -4.55 13.27
N ALA A 110 2.23 -4.32 14.57
CA ALA A 110 2.03 -5.37 15.57
C ALA A 110 0.63 -6.00 15.47
N VAL A 111 -0.42 -5.17 15.36
CA VAL A 111 -1.80 -5.64 15.14
C VAL A 111 -1.90 -6.47 13.87
N ARG A 112 -1.28 -6.01 12.78
CA ARG A 112 -1.29 -6.74 11.50
C ARG A 112 -0.54 -8.07 11.58
N ARG A 113 0.63 -8.11 12.26
CA ARG A 113 1.34 -9.36 12.51
C ARG A 113 0.47 -10.34 13.28
N HIS A 114 -0.09 -9.91 14.40
CA HIS A 114 -0.95 -10.78 15.22
C HIS A 114 -2.16 -11.33 14.44
N ALA A 115 -2.78 -10.49 13.58
CA ALA A 115 -3.87 -10.95 12.72
C ALA A 115 -3.39 -12.00 11.70
N MET A 116 -2.19 -11.84 11.14
CA MET A 116 -1.59 -12.83 10.22
C MET A 116 -1.21 -14.12 10.94
N ASP A 117 -0.60 -14.06 12.13
CA ASP A 117 -0.28 -15.23 12.94
C ASP A 117 -1.54 -16.07 13.20
N ARG A 118 -2.65 -15.42 13.54
CA ARG A 118 -3.93 -16.11 13.72
C ARG A 118 -4.51 -16.70 12.44
N ALA A 119 -4.34 -16.03 11.32
CA ALA A 119 -4.84 -16.51 10.03
C ALA A 119 -3.99 -17.66 9.47
N MET A 120 -2.75 -17.78 9.93
CA MET A 120 -1.77 -18.76 9.49
C MET A 120 -1.38 -19.76 10.59
N THR A 121 -2.29 -20.03 11.54
CA THR A 121 -2.01 -20.89 12.71
C THR A 121 -1.50 -22.27 12.31
N ASP A 122 -1.99 -22.82 11.20
CA ASP A 122 -1.62 -24.17 10.73
C ASP A 122 -0.47 -24.14 9.70
N TRP A 123 0.16 -22.99 9.50
CA TRP A 123 1.25 -22.84 8.54
C TRP A 123 2.61 -23.07 9.21
N THR A 124 3.49 -23.73 8.48
CA THR A 124 4.91 -23.81 8.84
C THR A 124 5.68 -22.59 8.34
N ASP A 125 6.82 -22.33 8.97
CA ASP A 125 7.76 -21.28 8.53
C ASP A 125 8.20 -21.47 7.06
N ASP A 126 8.36 -22.71 6.61
CA ASP A 126 8.80 -23.03 5.25
C ASP A 126 7.69 -22.75 4.22
N GLU A 127 6.44 -23.00 4.55
CA GLU A 127 5.29 -22.64 3.72
C GLU A 127 5.18 -21.12 3.59
N LEU A 128 5.32 -20.39 4.70
CA LEU A 128 5.31 -18.93 4.69
C LEU A 128 6.46 -18.36 3.83
N ARG A 129 7.69 -18.87 4.00
CA ARG A 129 8.84 -18.45 3.17
C ARG A 129 8.63 -18.77 1.70
N THR A 130 8.04 -19.92 1.41
CA THR A 130 7.71 -20.32 0.03
C THR A 130 6.69 -19.39 -0.59
N LEU A 131 5.62 -19.04 0.14
CA LEU A 131 4.63 -18.06 -0.31
C LEU A 131 5.29 -16.70 -0.59
N VAL A 132 6.10 -16.18 0.34
CA VAL A 132 6.80 -14.89 0.19
C VAL A 132 7.66 -14.90 -1.08
N ARG A 133 8.45 -15.94 -1.28
CA ARG A 133 9.34 -16.08 -2.44
C ARG A 133 8.56 -16.16 -3.77
N LEU A 134 7.51 -16.97 -3.83
CA LEU A 134 6.73 -17.16 -5.06
C LEU A 134 5.88 -15.93 -5.38
N LEU A 135 5.24 -15.35 -4.37
CA LEU A 135 4.44 -14.13 -4.53
C LEU A 135 5.31 -12.93 -4.92
N GLY A 136 6.52 -12.80 -4.33
CA GLY A 136 7.50 -11.79 -4.72
C GLY A 136 7.86 -11.89 -6.20
N ARG A 137 8.26 -13.09 -6.65
CA ARG A 137 8.56 -13.33 -8.08
C ARG A 137 7.39 -13.03 -9.02
N PHE A 138 6.16 -13.35 -8.57
CA PHE A 138 4.96 -13.04 -9.35
C PHE A 138 4.75 -11.53 -9.44
N VAL A 139 4.86 -10.80 -8.32
CA VAL A 139 4.70 -9.34 -8.29
C VAL A 139 5.76 -8.67 -9.17
N ASP A 140 7.03 -9.04 -9.02
CA ASP A 140 8.14 -8.47 -9.82
C ASP A 140 7.91 -8.66 -11.34
N ALA A 141 7.37 -9.82 -11.73
CA ALA A 141 7.07 -10.10 -13.13
C ALA A 141 5.79 -9.42 -13.64
N ALA A 142 4.81 -9.21 -12.76
CA ALA A 142 3.51 -8.63 -13.13
C ALA A 142 3.53 -7.10 -13.09
N GLU A 143 4.28 -6.49 -12.20
CA GLU A 143 4.31 -5.03 -11.99
C GLU A 143 4.55 -4.24 -13.30
N PRO A 144 5.50 -4.60 -14.19
CA PRO A 144 5.68 -3.92 -15.46
C PRO A 144 4.49 -4.01 -16.41
N LEU A 145 3.66 -5.08 -16.29
CA LEU A 145 2.48 -5.27 -17.15
C LEU A 145 1.31 -4.36 -16.74
N PHE A 146 1.31 -3.91 -15.49
CA PHE A 146 0.27 -3.04 -14.92
C PHE A 146 0.78 -1.62 -14.64
N ALA A 147 2.06 -1.33 -14.97
CA ALA A 147 2.57 0.02 -14.88
C ALA A 147 1.76 0.94 -15.83
N PRO A 148 1.34 2.14 -15.38
CA PRO A 148 0.62 3.06 -16.23
C PRO A 148 1.51 3.41 -17.42
N SER A 149 1.15 2.90 -18.59
CA SER A 149 1.75 3.32 -19.86
C SER A 149 1.40 4.80 -20.04
N GLY A 150 2.42 5.66 -20.12
CA GLY A 150 2.21 7.10 -20.29
C GLY A 150 1.17 7.37 -21.39
N ASP A 151 0.14 8.12 -21.05
CA ASP A 151 -0.84 8.79 -21.90
C ASP A 151 -1.91 7.98 -22.67
N LYS A 152 -1.92 6.64 -22.64
CA LYS A 152 -3.06 5.86 -23.17
C LYS A 152 -3.34 4.65 -22.29
N PRO A 153 -4.61 4.37 -21.93
CA PRO A 153 -4.96 3.07 -21.36
C PRO A 153 -4.58 2.00 -22.39
N GLY A 154 -3.69 1.07 -21.98
CA GLY A 154 -3.29 -0.04 -22.83
C GLY A 154 -4.54 -0.81 -23.28
N SER A 155 -4.68 -1.07 -24.60
CA SER A 155 -5.79 -1.86 -25.08
C SER A 155 -5.56 -3.33 -24.71
N LEU A 156 -6.66 -4.10 -24.57
CA LEU A 156 -6.57 -5.56 -24.42
C LEU A 156 -5.73 -6.20 -25.55
N GLU A 157 -5.75 -5.57 -26.75
CA GLU A 157 -4.93 -6.01 -27.88
C GLU A 157 -3.43 -5.83 -27.64
N ASP A 158 -3.01 -4.78 -26.93
CA ASP A 158 -1.59 -4.54 -26.62
C ASP A 158 -1.05 -5.56 -25.61
N LEU A 159 -1.88 -5.96 -24.65
CA LEU A 159 -1.57 -7.04 -23.70
C LEU A 159 -1.48 -8.41 -24.41
N MET A 160 -2.26 -8.62 -25.46
CA MET A 160 -2.22 -9.86 -26.26
C MET A 160 -1.05 -9.92 -27.24
N LYS A 161 -0.56 -8.76 -27.74
CA LYS A 161 0.54 -8.68 -28.73
C LYS A 161 1.94 -8.80 -28.10
N GLY A 162 2.08 -8.66 -26.79
CA GLY A 162 3.35 -8.85 -26.05
C GLY A 162 3.84 -10.30 -25.96
N ARG A 163 3.28 -11.21 -26.76
CA ARG A 163 3.67 -12.62 -26.89
C ARG A 163 4.34 -12.88 -28.25
N ALA A 164 5.38 -12.13 -28.56
CA ALA A 164 6.28 -12.53 -29.65
C ALA A 164 7.72 -12.56 -29.15
#